data_903dfea34353bfe79ea111a283970886
#
_entry.id   903dfea34353bfe79ea111a283970886
#
_cell.length_a   1.000
_cell.length_b   1.000
_cell.length_c   1.000
_cell.angle_alpha   90.00
_cell.angle_beta   90.00
_cell.angle_gamma   90.00
#
_symmetry.space_group_name_H-M   'P 1'
#
loop_
_entity.id
_entity.type
_entity.pdbx_description
1 polymer ?
#
loop_
_entity_poly.entity_id
_entity_poly.type
_entity_poly.pdbx_seq_one_letter_code
_entity_poly.pdbx_strand_id
1 'polypeptide(L)'
;MALNLTEAAKLSTDTLAKGVLETFTQVSPVLDRIPLMNINGNAYAYNEEATLPGVAFRGVNESYTESTGTFNQKSEKLVILGGDADVDRFIQQTRSNVNDQRAEQTTLKVKAISYKYQETFFNGDTDVDTKSFDGLKKRLTGKQVIDAATNGMPILGDSNADIHRFFDKLDELLGAVPGINPTNGAIYASAAIIRKIGSAMRHISYDTTLQQDIVGKRAMQWNGIPLLEAGQTTAGTEILDNNETQGTNSTTTSIYAVKFGSSEGDQGVTGLTNGGVQ
;
A
#
# COMPACT_ATOMS: atom_id res chain seq x y z
N MET A 1 3.75 20.46 19.49
CA MET A 1 3.06 21.74 19.76
C MET A 1 1.78 21.41 20.50
N ALA A 2 1.54 21.99 21.67
CA ALA A 2 0.32 21.71 22.43
C ALA A 2 -0.91 22.30 21.73
N LEU A 3 -2.08 21.70 21.94
CA LEU A 3 -3.36 22.20 21.45
C LEU A 3 -3.61 23.61 21.97
N ASN A 4 -3.85 24.57 21.11
CA ASN A 4 -4.13 25.96 21.53
C ASN A 4 -5.62 26.16 21.86
N LEU A 5 -5.93 27.24 22.56
CA LEU A 5 -7.28 27.53 23.06
C LEU A 5 -8.31 27.71 21.92
N THR A 6 -7.89 28.22 20.78
CA THR A 6 -8.74 28.44 19.61
C THR A 6 -9.18 27.10 18.98
N GLU A 7 -8.27 26.14 18.86
CA GLU A 7 -8.58 24.81 18.37
C GLU A 7 -9.45 24.01 19.37
N ALA A 8 -9.16 24.14 20.68
CA ALA A 8 -10.00 23.54 21.72
C ALA A 8 -11.43 24.11 21.73
N ALA A 9 -11.59 25.40 21.42
CA ALA A 9 -12.91 26.04 21.32
C ALA A 9 -13.75 25.51 20.16
N LYS A 10 -13.13 25.16 19.04
CA LYS A 10 -13.81 24.50 17.90
C LYS A 10 -14.33 23.11 18.29
N LEU A 11 -13.55 22.35 19.06
CA LEU A 11 -13.93 20.99 19.50
C LEU A 11 -15.01 20.99 20.60
N SER A 12 -15.21 22.10 21.30
CA SER A 12 -16.18 22.20 22.41
C SER A 12 -17.62 22.55 21.99
N THR A 13 -17.88 22.81 20.71
CA THR A 13 -19.24 23.08 20.19
C THR A 13 -19.93 21.80 19.73
N ASP A 14 -21.11 21.51 20.26
CA ASP A 14 -21.86 20.26 20.09
C ASP A 14 -22.09 19.83 18.64
N THR A 15 -22.25 20.77 17.75
CA THR A 15 -22.46 20.53 16.31
C THR A 15 -21.18 20.19 15.54
N LEU A 16 -20.02 20.56 16.08
CA LEU A 16 -18.72 20.31 15.45
C LEU A 16 -18.11 18.96 15.85
N ALA A 17 -18.41 18.45 17.05
CA ALA A 17 -17.94 17.14 17.50
C ALA A 17 -18.43 16.02 16.57
N LYS A 18 -19.62 16.14 16.00
CA LYS A 18 -20.18 15.19 15.04
C LYS A 18 -19.58 15.31 13.65
N GLY A 19 -19.26 16.51 13.18
CA GLY A 19 -18.76 16.76 11.83
C GLY A 19 -17.29 16.38 11.61
N VAL A 20 -16.46 16.49 12.63
CA VAL A 20 -15.02 16.14 12.53
C VAL A 20 -14.83 14.63 12.50
N LEU A 21 -15.71 13.87 13.12
CA LEU A 21 -15.63 12.41 13.15
C LEU A 21 -16.00 11.74 11.82
N GLU A 22 -16.85 12.34 11.02
CA GLU A 22 -17.35 11.71 9.80
C GLU A 22 -16.42 11.88 8.60
N THR A 23 -15.63 12.93 8.56
CA THR A 23 -14.86 13.29 7.36
C THR A 23 -13.58 12.43 7.19
N PHE A 24 -13.15 11.71 8.20
CA PHE A 24 -11.84 11.02 8.19
C PHE A 24 -11.87 9.53 8.54
N THR A 25 -12.98 8.85 8.39
CA THR A 25 -13.04 7.38 8.52
C THR A 25 -12.50 6.66 7.30
N GLN A 26 -11.40 7.09 6.76
CA GLN A 26 -10.67 6.28 5.80
C GLN A 26 -9.87 5.22 6.56
N VAL A 27 -10.40 4.01 6.57
CA VAL A 27 -9.64 2.85 7.06
C VAL A 27 -8.50 2.62 6.06
N SER A 28 -7.27 2.46 6.55
CA SER A 28 -6.12 2.17 5.69
C SER A 28 -6.26 0.79 5.06
N PRO A 29 -6.48 0.67 3.75
CA PRO A 29 -6.65 -0.64 3.10
C PRO A 29 -5.38 -1.50 3.12
N VAL A 30 -4.23 -0.88 3.38
CA VAL A 30 -2.94 -1.59 3.53
C VAL A 30 -2.83 -2.20 4.91
N LEU A 31 -3.12 -1.44 5.97
CA LEU A 31 -3.05 -1.92 7.35
C LEU A 31 -4.06 -3.03 7.65
N ASP A 32 -5.22 -3.00 6.98
CA ASP A 32 -6.24 -4.05 7.12
C ASP A 32 -5.80 -5.40 6.55
N ARG A 33 -4.82 -5.41 5.64
CA ARG A 33 -4.41 -6.63 4.91
C ARG A 33 -3.01 -7.11 5.19
N ILE A 34 -2.11 -6.21 5.58
CA ILE A 34 -0.71 -6.56 5.83
C ILE A 34 -0.60 -7.42 7.08
N PRO A 35 -0.13 -8.68 6.98
CA PRO A 35 0.14 -9.48 8.16
C PRO A 35 1.36 -8.92 8.89
N LEU A 36 1.31 -8.88 10.20
CA LEU A 36 2.40 -8.40 11.04
C LEU A 36 3.15 -9.58 11.65
N MET A 37 4.44 -9.68 11.38
CA MET A 37 5.34 -10.66 11.96
C MET A 37 6.11 -10.03 13.12
N ASN A 38 6.05 -10.65 14.29
CA ASN A 38 6.80 -10.17 15.46
C ASN A 38 8.24 -10.69 15.41
N ILE A 39 9.20 -9.79 15.51
CA ILE A 39 10.62 -10.11 15.49
C ILE A 39 11.29 -9.74 16.81
N ASN A 40 12.34 -10.47 17.18
CA ASN A 40 13.18 -10.17 18.32
C ASN A 40 14.38 -9.32 17.87
N GLY A 41 14.48 -8.11 18.40
CA GLY A 41 15.56 -7.18 18.04
C GLY A 41 15.06 -6.01 17.16
N ASN A 42 16.01 -5.31 16.55
CA ASN A 42 15.75 -4.10 15.76
C ASN A 42 15.96 -4.29 14.26
N ALA A 43 16.36 -5.48 13.83
CA ALA A 43 16.55 -5.81 12.42
C ALA A 43 16.21 -7.28 12.17
N TYR A 44 15.77 -7.54 10.95
CA TYR A 44 15.46 -8.86 10.45
C TYR A 44 16.28 -9.14 9.20
N ALA A 45 17.06 -10.21 9.21
CA ALA A 45 17.87 -10.63 8.07
C ALA A 45 17.22 -11.85 7.41
N TYR A 46 17.09 -11.82 6.10
CA TYR A 46 16.58 -12.92 5.30
C TYR A 46 17.43 -13.14 4.05
N ASN A 47 17.37 -14.37 3.51
CA ASN A 47 18.12 -14.76 2.33
C ASN A 47 17.16 -14.85 1.13
N GLU A 48 17.54 -14.21 0.04
CA GLU A 48 16.87 -14.29 -1.24
C GLU A 48 17.70 -15.15 -2.20
N GLU A 49 17.06 -16.09 -2.89
CA GLU A 49 17.72 -16.88 -3.93
C GLU A 49 18.09 -15.99 -5.10
N ALA A 50 19.40 -15.92 -5.42
CA ALA A 50 19.88 -15.11 -6.54
C ALA A 50 19.99 -15.95 -7.82
N THR A 51 20.59 -17.13 -7.74
CA THR A 51 20.70 -18.05 -8.88
C THR A 51 20.52 -19.49 -8.42
N LEU A 52 19.80 -20.27 -9.20
CA LEU A 52 19.69 -21.70 -9.01
C LEU A 52 20.92 -22.43 -9.58
N PRO A 53 21.35 -23.56 -8.98
CA PRO A 53 22.39 -24.39 -9.58
C PRO A 53 21.93 -24.97 -10.91
N GLY A 54 22.85 -25.08 -11.85
CA GLY A 54 22.57 -25.70 -13.15
C GLY A 54 22.32 -27.19 -13.00
N VAL A 55 21.33 -27.68 -13.75
CA VAL A 55 21.04 -29.12 -13.91
C VAL A 55 21.08 -29.48 -15.37
N ALA A 56 21.58 -30.68 -15.69
CA ALA A 56 21.69 -31.15 -17.05
C ALA A 56 21.37 -32.65 -17.15
N PHE A 57 20.98 -33.12 -18.33
CA PHE A 57 20.94 -34.54 -18.63
C PHE A 57 22.33 -35.00 -19.07
N ARG A 58 22.73 -36.21 -18.70
CA ARG A 58 23.98 -36.80 -19.17
C ARG A 58 23.76 -38.13 -19.87
N GLY A 59 24.63 -38.43 -20.78
CA GLY A 59 24.74 -39.77 -21.40
C GLY A 59 25.48 -40.76 -20.52
N VAL A 60 25.57 -42.01 -21.01
CA VAL A 60 26.36 -43.05 -20.34
C VAL A 60 27.84 -42.71 -20.43
N ASN A 61 28.57 -42.76 -19.30
CA ASN A 61 30.00 -42.39 -19.15
C ASN A 61 30.32 -40.91 -19.30
N GLU A 62 29.34 -40.01 -19.24
CA GLU A 62 29.56 -38.57 -19.14
C GLU A 62 29.53 -38.11 -17.67
N SER A 63 30.13 -36.96 -17.36
CA SER A 63 30.08 -36.34 -16.03
C SER A 63 29.20 -35.10 -16.05
N TYR A 64 28.60 -34.78 -14.90
CA TYR A 64 27.93 -33.49 -14.73
C TYR A 64 28.96 -32.35 -14.52
N THR A 65 28.62 -31.17 -15.02
CA THR A 65 29.37 -29.95 -14.67
C THR A 65 28.91 -29.46 -13.30
N GLU A 66 29.83 -29.29 -12.39
CA GLU A 66 29.51 -28.71 -11.07
C GLU A 66 29.01 -27.29 -11.20
N SER A 67 27.95 -26.99 -10.47
CA SER A 67 27.42 -25.63 -10.34
C SER A 67 26.80 -25.46 -8.96
N THR A 68 26.90 -24.24 -8.42
CA THR A 68 26.35 -23.88 -7.11
C THR A 68 25.34 -22.75 -7.26
N GLY A 69 24.28 -22.80 -6.48
CA GLY A 69 23.36 -21.67 -6.32
C GLY A 69 23.97 -20.55 -5.47
N THR A 70 23.50 -19.35 -5.67
CA THR A 70 23.92 -18.19 -4.88
C THR A 70 22.75 -17.56 -4.16
N PHE A 71 23.01 -17.00 -2.97
CA PHE A 71 22.03 -16.33 -2.13
C PHE A 71 22.47 -14.89 -1.88
N ASN A 72 21.50 -13.98 -1.89
CA ASN A 72 21.68 -12.60 -1.45
C ASN A 72 21.06 -12.45 -0.07
N GLN A 73 21.87 -12.03 0.91
CA GLN A 73 21.34 -11.68 2.22
C GLN A 73 20.87 -10.22 2.21
N LYS A 74 19.62 -10.02 2.60
CA LYS A 74 19.02 -8.70 2.84
C LYS A 74 18.70 -8.53 4.31
N SER A 75 18.72 -7.30 4.80
CA SER A 75 18.34 -6.99 6.17
C SER A 75 17.44 -5.77 6.18
N GLU A 76 16.33 -5.88 6.91
CA GLU A 76 15.37 -4.81 7.12
C GLU A 76 15.44 -4.35 8.58
N LYS A 77 15.43 -3.03 8.78
CA LYS A 77 15.49 -2.42 10.11
C LYS A 77 14.12 -1.94 10.53
N LEU A 78 13.80 -2.10 11.81
CA LEU A 78 12.63 -1.47 12.39
C LEU A 78 12.85 0.03 12.50
N VAL A 79 11.77 0.78 12.21
CA VAL A 79 11.71 2.23 12.36
C VAL A 79 10.63 2.61 13.36
N ILE A 80 10.76 3.75 14.01
CA ILE A 80 9.80 4.25 14.98
C ILE A 80 8.90 5.26 14.28
N LEU A 81 7.61 4.96 14.20
CA LEU A 81 6.60 5.88 13.70
C LEU A 81 5.66 6.25 14.85
N GLY A 82 5.62 7.52 15.20
CA GLY A 82 4.81 8.00 16.32
C GLY A 82 4.71 9.51 16.37
N GLY A 83 4.11 10.03 17.41
CA GLY A 83 4.03 11.47 17.66
C GLY A 83 3.34 11.78 18.97
N ASP A 84 3.77 12.84 19.64
CA ASP A 84 3.21 13.29 20.89
C ASP A 84 1.87 14.00 20.71
N ALA A 85 0.95 13.81 21.64
CA ALA A 85 -0.36 14.46 21.69
C ALA A 85 -0.53 15.15 23.04
N ASP A 86 0.00 16.37 23.16
CA ASP A 86 -0.08 17.16 24.37
C ASP A 86 -1.34 18.01 24.40
N VAL A 87 -2.04 18.00 25.53
CA VAL A 87 -3.20 18.85 25.82
C VAL A 87 -2.94 19.59 27.11
N ASP A 88 -3.06 20.91 27.08
CA ASP A 88 -2.91 21.74 28.26
C ASP A 88 -3.94 21.38 29.33
N ARG A 89 -3.48 21.29 30.60
CA ARG A 89 -4.33 20.92 31.72
C ARG A 89 -5.50 21.91 31.96
N PHE A 90 -5.29 23.18 31.68
CA PHE A 90 -6.33 24.20 31.79
C PHE A 90 -7.44 23.95 30.77
N ILE A 91 -7.08 23.64 29.52
CA ILE A 91 -8.04 23.29 28.47
C ILE A 91 -8.81 22.02 28.84
N GLN A 92 -8.12 20.99 29.31
CA GLN A 92 -8.74 19.76 29.78
C GLN A 92 -9.75 19.99 30.90
N GLN A 93 -9.42 20.85 31.85
CA GLN A 93 -10.32 21.13 32.98
C GLN A 93 -11.49 22.05 32.66
N THR A 94 -11.32 22.99 31.74
CA THR A 94 -12.36 23.98 31.41
C THR A 94 -13.27 23.57 30.26
N ARG A 95 -12.85 22.65 29.41
CA ARG A 95 -13.56 22.27 28.15
C ARG A 95 -13.92 20.81 28.02
N SER A 96 -13.48 19.94 28.96
CA SER A 96 -13.71 18.48 28.88
C SER A 96 -15.12 18.04 29.28
N ASN A 97 -15.95 18.95 29.77
CA ASN A 97 -17.35 18.64 30.10
C ASN A 97 -18.23 18.35 28.88
N VAL A 98 -17.77 18.72 27.68
CA VAL A 98 -18.43 18.43 26.41
C VAL A 98 -17.76 17.25 25.70
N ASN A 99 -16.43 17.28 25.57
CA ASN A 99 -15.61 16.22 24.96
C ASN A 99 -14.29 16.05 25.71
N ASP A 100 -13.84 14.82 25.84
CA ASP A 100 -12.47 14.56 26.33
C ASP A 100 -11.45 14.96 25.26
N GLN A 101 -10.84 16.12 25.46
CA GLN A 101 -9.89 16.73 24.53
C GLN A 101 -8.68 15.83 24.28
N ARG A 102 -8.26 15.05 25.28
CA ARG A 102 -7.14 14.13 25.15
C ARG A 102 -7.51 12.93 24.28
N ALA A 103 -8.69 12.35 24.45
CA ALA A 103 -9.17 11.24 23.65
C ALA A 103 -9.30 11.63 22.17
N GLU A 104 -9.83 12.84 21.91
CA GLU A 104 -9.95 13.37 20.53
C GLU A 104 -8.57 13.57 19.89
N GLN A 105 -7.60 14.17 20.60
CA GLN A 105 -6.23 14.34 20.08
C GLN A 105 -5.54 13.00 19.84
N THR A 106 -5.75 12.02 20.70
CA THR A 106 -5.22 10.65 20.50
C THR A 106 -5.81 10.03 19.24
N THR A 107 -7.13 10.13 19.04
CA THR A 107 -7.80 9.60 17.85
C THR A 107 -7.28 10.25 16.55
N LEU A 108 -7.12 11.58 16.56
CA LEU A 108 -6.55 12.31 15.43
C LEU A 108 -5.10 11.90 15.14
N LYS A 109 -4.31 11.65 16.18
CA LYS A 109 -2.92 11.21 16.03
C LYS A 109 -2.83 9.81 15.45
N VAL A 110 -3.66 8.87 15.91
CA VAL A 110 -3.73 7.50 15.34
C VAL A 110 -4.08 7.53 13.85
N LYS A 111 -5.06 8.37 13.47
CA LYS A 111 -5.38 8.56 12.04
C LYS A 111 -4.19 9.11 11.24
N ALA A 112 -3.50 10.11 11.78
CA ALA A 112 -2.33 10.69 11.12
C ALA A 112 -1.19 9.66 10.95
N ILE A 113 -0.98 8.80 11.94
CA ILE A 113 -0.02 7.69 11.87
C ILE A 113 -0.42 6.71 10.76
N SER A 114 -1.69 6.33 10.68
CA SER A 114 -2.19 5.43 9.61
C SER A 114 -1.98 6.01 8.21
N TYR A 115 -2.27 7.29 8.01
CA TYR A 115 -2.02 7.96 6.73
C TYR A 115 -0.53 8.05 6.39
N LYS A 116 0.31 8.40 7.38
CA LYS A 116 1.75 8.47 7.17
C LYS A 116 2.36 7.12 6.86
N TYR A 117 1.91 6.06 7.55
CA TYR A 117 2.34 4.70 7.24
C TYR A 117 1.97 4.30 5.81
N GLN A 118 0.74 4.57 5.39
CA GLN A 118 0.24 4.24 4.06
C GLN A 118 0.96 5.03 2.96
N GLU A 119 1.22 6.31 3.17
CA GLU A 119 2.05 7.13 2.28
C GLU A 119 3.45 6.53 2.14
N THR A 120 4.10 6.19 3.26
CA THR A 120 5.45 5.63 3.28
C THR A 120 5.49 4.23 2.66
N PHE A 121 4.43 3.43 2.82
CA PHE A 121 4.33 2.10 2.19
C PHE A 121 4.46 2.15 0.66
N PHE A 122 3.89 3.17 0.01
CA PHE A 122 4.02 3.35 -1.44
C PHE A 122 5.23 4.19 -1.81
N ASN A 123 5.42 5.35 -1.22
CA ASN A 123 6.35 6.40 -1.64
C ASN A 123 7.55 6.59 -0.71
N GLY A 124 7.72 5.75 0.32
CA GLY A 124 8.85 5.86 1.25
C GLY A 124 10.20 5.77 0.54
N ASP A 125 11.14 6.63 0.93
CA ASP A 125 12.49 6.67 0.40
C ASP A 125 13.49 7.04 1.50
N THR A 126 14.35 6.09 1.86
CA THR A 126 15.40 6.28 2.88
C THR A 126 16.50 7.23 2.44
N ASP A 127 16.63 7.52 1.14
CA ASP A 127 17.61 8.51 0.65
C ASP A 127 17.10 9.95 0.89
N VAL A 128 15.77 10.12 0.99
CA VAL A 128 15.12 11.40 1.32
C VAL A 128 14.94 11.54 2.83
N ASP A 129 14.43 10.50 3.50
CA ASP A 129 14.22 10.45 4.95
C ASP A 129 14.86 9.19 5.53
N THR A 130 16.06 9.33 6.07
CA THR A 130 16.84 8.23 6.66
C THR A 130 16.20 7.56 7.88
N LYS A 131 15.14 8.16 8.44
CA LYS A 131 14.39 7.63 9.58
C LYS A 131 13.16 6.84 9.16
N SER A 132 12.82 6.86 7.86
CA SER A 132 11.71 6.11 7.28
C SER A 132 12.15 4.72 6.80
N PHE A 133 11.26 4.01 6.13
CA PHE A 133 11.55 2.77 5.42
C PHE A 133 11.25 2.93 3.92
N ASP A 134 11.89 2.10 3.09
CA ASP A 134 11.68 2.13 1.65
C ASP A 134 10.30 1.59 1.28
N GLY A 135 9.55 2.36 0.51
CA GLY A 135 8.24 2.01 -0.01
C GLY A 135 8.32 1.15 -1.28
N LEU A 136 7.16 0.73 -1.77
CA LEU A 136 7.06 -0.11 -2.96
C LEU A 136 7.72 0.55 -4.19
N LYS A 137 7.55 1.85 -4.38
CA LYS A 137 8.12 2.59 -5.50
C LYS A 137 9.64 2.46 -5.59
N LYS A 138 10.34 2.46 -4.46
CA LYS A 138 11.80 2.31 -4.41
C LYS A 138 12.25 0.85 -4.46
N ARG A 139 11.48 -0.05 -3.85
CA ARG A 139 11.83 -1.49 -3.76
C ARG A 139 11.64 -2.23 -5.07
N LEU A 140 10.62 -1.87 -5.85
CA LEU A 140 10.31 -2.53 -7.11
C LEU A 140 11.26 -2.04 -8.21
N THR A 141 12.05 -2.95 -8.76
CA THR A 141 13.04 -2.64 -9.80
C THR A 141 13.10 -3.73 -10.86
N GLY A 142 13.57 -3.37 -12.05
CA GLY A 142 13.80 -4.33 -13.13
C GLY A 142 12.54 -5.05 -13.58
N LYS A 143 12.53 -6.37 -13.47
CA LYS A 143 11.40 -7.22 -13.93
C LYS A 143 10.11 -7.08 -13.11
N GLN A 144 10.17 -6.42 -11.96
CA GLN A 144 9.01 -6.15 -11.12
C GLN A 144 8.25 -4.89 -11.56
N VAL A 145 8.78 -4.16 -12.53
CA VAL A 145 8.14 -2.98 -13.13
C VAL A 145 7.75 -3.32 -14.57
N ILE A 146 6.48 -3.19 -14.88
CA ILE A 146 5.92 -3.43 -16.21
C ILE A 146 5.48 -2.10 -16.80
N ASP A 147 6.13 -1.68 -17.86
CA ASP A 147 5.72 -0.51 -18.63
C ASP A 147 4.47 -0.83 -19.42
N ALA A 148 3.39 -0.12 -19.17
CA ALA A 148 2.15 -0.30 -19.94
C ALA A 148 2.35 0.10 -21.41
N ALA A 149 3.05 1.23 -21.65
CA ALA A 149 3.53 1.68 -22.96
C ALA A 149 4.65 2.72 -22.74
N THR A 150 5.38 3.09 -23.80
CA THR A 150 6.51 4.04 -23.73
C THR A 150 6.14 5.38 -23.04
N ASN A 151 4.93 5.88 -23.26
CA ASN A 151 4.43 7.14 -22.68
C ASN A 151 3.23 6.92 -21.74
N GLY A 152 3.11 5.74 -21.14
CA GLY A 152 1.92 5.34 -20.41
C GLY A 152 0.77 4.91 -21.32
N MET A 153 -0.28 4.35 -20.75
CA MET A 153 -1.44 3.84 -21.48
C MET A 153 -2.73 4.44 -20.94
N PRO A 154 -3.63 4.95 -21.79
CA PRO A 154 -4.96 5.36 -21.36
C PRO A 154 -5.81 4.13 -21.00
N ILE A 155 -6.63 4.24 -19.94
CA ILE A 155 -7.51 3.14 -19.51
C ILE A 155 -8.69 2.98 -20.46
N LEU A 156 -9.30 4.07 -20.88
CA LEU A 156 -10.47 4.04 -21.79
C LEU A 156 -10.05 4.09 -23.26
N GLY A 157 -8.99 4.86 -23.61
CA GLY A 157 -8.57 5.04 -24.98
C GLY A 157 -9.67 5.58 -25.91
N ASP A 158 -9.45 5.48 -27.20
CA ASP A 158 -10.40 5.93 -28.25
C ASP A 158 -11.28 4.78 -28.78
N SER A 159 -10.97 3.53 -28.41
CA SER A 159 -11.64 2.34 -28.92
C SER A 159 -11.73 1.22 -27.87
N ASN A 160 -12.64 0.27 -28.10
CA ASN A 160 -12.72 -0.94 -27.27
C ASN A 160 -11.40 -1.76 -27.33
N ALA A 161 -10.66 -1.69 -28.43
CA ALA A 161 -9.37 -2.36 -28.54
C ALA A 161 -8.33 -1.78 -27.56
N ASP A 162 -8.38 -0.49 -27.26
CA ASP A 162 -7.49 0.12 -26.28
C ASP A 162 -7.86 -0.31 -24.85
N ILE A 163 -9.15 -0.45 -24.58
CA ILE A 163 -9.65 -0.96 -23.30
C ILE A 163 -9.18 -2.42 -23.10
N HIS A 164 -9.31 -3.28 -24.11
CA HIS A 164 -8.80 -4.65 -24.03
C HIS A 164 -7.30 -4.70 -23.80
N ARG A 165 -6.52 -3.88 -24.50
CA ARG A 165 -5.07 -3.76 -24.28
C ARG A 165 -4.72 -3.37 -22.83
N PHE A 166 -5.49 -2.47 -22.23
CA PHE A 166 -5.29 -2.11 -20.84
C PHE A 166 -5.52 -3.31 -19.92
N PHE A 167 -6.57 -4.09 -20.13
CA PHE A 167 -6.84 -5.29 -19.33
C PHE A 167 -5.83 -6.40 -19.56
N ASP A 168 -5.33 -6.57 -20.79
CA ASP A 168 -4.22 -7.49 -21.10
C ASP A 168 -2.96 -7.12 -20.28
N LYS A 169 -2.68 -5.82 -20.13
CA LYS A 169 -1.57 -5.35 -19.28
C LYS A 169 -1.82 -5.56 -17.79
N LEU A 170 -3.06 -5.43 -17.36
CA LEU A 170 -3.44 -5.73 -15.98
C LEU A 170 -3.32 -7.23 -15.67
N ASP A 171 -3.66 -8.09 -16.64
CA ASP A 171 -3.47 -9.53 -16.51
C ASP A 171 -1.99 -9.92 -16.54
N GLU A 172 -1.17 -9.26 -17.36
CA GLU A 172 0.29 -9.40 -17.33
C GLU A 172 0.87 -9.03 -15.97
N LEU A 173 0.38 -7.94 -15.36
CA LEU A 173 0.78 -7.51 -14.02
C LEU A 173 0.44 -8.58 -12.96
N LEU A 174 -0.75 -9.16 -13.02
CA LEU A 174 -1.14 -10.23 -12.10
C LEU A 174 -0.33 -11.52 -12.33
N GLY A 175 -0.07 -11.86 -13.60
CA GLY A 175 0.75 -13.01 -13.97
C GLY A 175 2.21 -12.89 -13.53
N ALA A 176 2.72 -11.66 -13.36
CA ALA A 176 4.06 -11.40 -12.86
C ALA A 176 4.22 -11.64 -11.35
N VAL A 177 3.11 -11.80 -10.60
CA VAL A 177 3.12 -12.06 -9.15
C VAL A 177 2.73 -13.52 -8.88
N PRO A 178 3.69 -14.45 -8.74
CA PRO A 178 3.40 -15.87 -8.59
C PRO A 178 2.57 -16.17 -7.32
N GLY A 179 1.48 -16.92 -7.49
CA GLY A 179 0.63 -17.35 -6.38
C GLY A 179 -0.22 -16.25 -5.76
N ILE A 180 -0.43 -15.13 -6.46
CA ILE A 180 -1.42 -14.13 -6.06
C ILE A 180 -2.83 -14.75 -6.20
N ASN A 181 -3.67 -14.53 -5.21
CA ASN A 181 -5.06 -15.02 -5.18
C ASN A 181 -5.97 -14.01 -4.45
N PRO A 182 -7.30 -14.19 -4.49
CA PRO A 182 -8.24 -13.27 -3.85
C PRO A 182 -8.01 -13.06 -2.34
N THR A 183 -7.46 -14.08 -1.67
CA THR A 183 -7.27 -14.06 -0.22
C THR A 183 -6.01 -13.28 0.19
N ASN A 184 -4.91 -13.45 -0.56
CA ASN A 184 -3.62 -12.90 -0.23
C ASN A 184 -3.20 -11.71 -1.11
N GLY A 185 -3.98 -11.39 -2.14
CA GLY A 185 -3.64 -10.36 -3.12
C GLY A 185 -4.51 -9.12 -3.02
N ALA A 186 -3.96 -7.99 -3.47
CA ALA A 186 -4.71 -6.77 -3.71
C ALA A 186 -4.07 -5.95 -4.83
N ILE A 187 -4.90 -5.23 -5.57
CA ILE A 187 -4.47 -4.24 -6.55
C ILE A 187 -4.72 -2.86 -5.96
N TYR A 188 -3.69 -2.05 -5.87
CA TYR A 188 -3.77 -0.68 -5.37
C TYR A 188 -3.63 0.33 -6.49
N ALA A 189 -4.53 1.29 -6.51
CA ALA A 189 -4.53 2.41 -7.45
C ALA A 189 -5.14 3.66 -6.82
N SER A 190 -5.06 4.81 -7.50
CA SER A 190 -5.78 6.01 -7.06
C SER A 190 -7.29 5.84 -7.23
N ALA A 191 -8.08 6.57 -6.45
CA ALA A 191 -9.54 6.57 -6.55
C ALA A 191 -10.03 6.95 -7.97
N ALA A 192 -9.33 7.86 -8.63
CA ALA A 192 -9.63 8.27 -10.00
C ALA A 192 -9.43 7.12 -11.00
N ILE A 193 -8.36 6.36 -10.84
CA ILE A 193 -8.04 5.20 -11.68
C ILE A 193 -9.07 4.08 -11.48
N ILE A 194 -9.42 3.76 -10.24
CA ILE A 194 -10.43 2.73 -9.94
C ILE A 194 -11.78 3.08 -10.59
N ARG A 195 -12.21 4.34 -10.52
CA ARG A 195 -13.43 4.78 -11.22
C ARG A 195 -13.34 4.62 -12.74
N LYS A 196 -12.17 4.92 -13.34
CA LYS A 196 -11.94 4.73 -14.78
C LYS A 196 -11.92 3.25 -15.15
N ILE A 197 -11.31 2.37 -14.35
CA ILE A 197 -11.34 0.92 -14.55
C ILE A 197 -12.79 0.41 -14.51
N GLY A 198 -13.60 0.85 -13.54
CA GLY A 198 -15.02 0.48 -13.48
C GLY A 198 -15.83 0.98 -14.68
N SER A 199 -15.47 2.13 -15.26
CA SER A 199 -16.07 2.58 -16.54
C SER A 199 -15.62 1.68 -17.70
N ALA A 200 -14.35 1.33 -17.77
CA ALA A 200 -13.82 0.44 -18.81
C ALA A 200 -14.47 -0.95 -18.76
N MET A 201 -14.65 -1.52 -17.58
CA MET A 201 -15.35 -2.80 -17.40
C MET A 201 -16.76 -2.75 -17.96
N ARG A 202 -17.52 -1.66 -17.73
CA ARG A 202 -18.88 -1.51 -18.32
C ARG A 202 -18.87 -1.41 -19.83
N HIS A 203 -17.84 -0.81 -20.44
CA HIS A 203 -17.68 -0.75 -21.89
C HIS A 203 -17.49 -2.11 -22.54
N ILE A 204 -16.77 -3.02 -21.90
CA ILE A 204 -16.54 -4.39 -22.40
C ILE A 204 -17.60 -5.38 -21.88
N SER A 205 -18.68 -4.90 -21.25
CA SER A 205 -19.76 -5.72 -20.67
C SER A 205 -19.24 -6.76 -19.65
N TYR A 206 -18.15 -6.45 -18.96
CA TYR A 206 -17.67 -7.27 -17.86
C TYR A 206 -18.57 -7.08 -16.63
N ASP A 207 -18.86 -8.16 -15.92
CA ASP A 207 -19.69 -8.09 -14.71
C ASP A 207 -18.94 -7.30 -13.63
N THR A 208 -19.47 -6.13 -13.28
CA THR A 208 -18.93 -5.25 -12.25
C THR A 208 -19.55 -5.53 -10.88
N THR A 209 -20.02 -6.74 -10.62
CA THR A 209 -20.62 -7.10 -9.35
C THR A 209 -19.64 -6.82 -8.22
N LEU A 210 -20.05 -5.92 -7.31
CA LEU A 210 -19.28 -5.62 -6.11
C LEU A 210 -19.31 -6.82 -5.18
N GLN A 211 -18.28 -7.60 -5.16
CA GLN A 211 -18.14 -8.70 -4.23
C GLN A 211 -17.64 -8.21 -2.87
N GLN A 212 -17.99 -8.95 -1.84
CA GLN A 212 -17.55 -8.65 -0.49
C GLN A 212 -16.07 -9.06 -0.35
N ASP A 213 -15.23 -8.11 0.03
CA ASP A 213 -13.83 -8.35 0.35
C ASP A 213 -13.69 -9.18 1.64
N ILE A 214 -12.48 -9.72 1.91
CA ILE A 214 -12.17 -10.52 3.12
C ILE A 214 -12.54 -9.77 4.41
N VAL A 215 -12.40 -8.45 4.41
CA VAL A 215 -12.74 -7.58 5.55
C VAL A 215 -14.25 -7.26 5.62
N GLY A 216 -15.06 -7.82 4.71
CA GLY A 216 -16.50 -7.58 4.69
C GLY A 216 -16.93 -6.30 3.96
N LYS A 217 -16.00 -5.55 3.37
CA LYS A 217 -16.26 -4.35 2.57
C LYS A 217 -16.54 -4.74 1.11
N ARG A 218 -17.43 -4.02 0.45
CA ARG A 218 -17.67 -4.20 -0.97
C ARG A 218 -16.55 -3.51 -1.75
N ALA A 219 -15.79 -4.26 -2.54
CA ALA A 219 -14.75 -3.75 -3.41
C ALA A 219 -14.96 -4.24 -4.85
N MET A 220 -14.56 -3.42 -5.80
CA MET A 220 -14.46 -3.84 -7.20
C MET A 220 -13.34 -4.88 -7.31
N GLN A 221 -13.51 -5.86 -8.18
CA GLN A 221 -12.55 -6.94 -8.33
C GLN A 221 -12.19 -7.13 -9.82
N TRP A 222 -10.96 -7.54 -10.04
CA TRP A 222 -10.50 -8.04 -11.33
C TRP A 222 -9.90 -9.44 -11.14
N ASN A 223 -10.40 -10.43 -11.87
CA ASN A 223 -10.04 -11.86 -11.70
C ASN A 223 -10.15 -12.35 -10.24
N GLY A 224 -11.13 -11.83 -9.50
CA GLY A 224 -11.32 -12.13 -8.08
C GLY A 224 -10.43 -11.35 -7.12
N ILE A 225 -9.41 -10.63 -7.61
CA ILE A 225 -8.50 -9.83 -6.77
C ILE A 225 -9.10 -8.43 -6.58
N PRO A 226 -9.25 -7.96 -5.33
CA PRO A 226 -9.87 -6.68 -5.05
C PRO A 226 -8.99 -5.50 -5.49
N LEU A 227 -9.65 -4.49 -6.08
CA LEU A 227 -9.08 -3.19 -6.38
C LEU A 227 -9.34 -2.26 -5.19
N LEU A 228 -8.28 -1.80 -4.57
CA LEU A 228 -8.31 -0.97 -3.37
C LEU A 228 -7.68 0.39 -3.62
N GLU A 229 -8.21 1.41 -2.97
CA GLU A 229 -7.62 2.74 -3.03
C GLU A 229 -6.32 2.80 -2.23
N ALA A 230 -5.29 3.41 -2.82
CA ALA A 230 -4.02 3.66 -2.11
C ALA A 230 -4.16 4.69 -0.99
N GLY A 231 -5.27 5.43 -0.96
CA GLY A 231 -5.61 6.40 0.07
C GLY A 231 -5.02 7.78 -0.15
N GLN A 232 -5.04 8.58 0.91
CA GLN A 232 -4.64 9.98 0.90
C GLN A 232 -3.53 10.24 1.92
N THR A 233 -2.75 11.27 1.66
CA THR A 233 -1.78 11.80 2.62
C THR A 233 -2.49 12.57 3.74
N THR A 234 -1.74 12.95 4.77
CA THR A 234 -2.26 13.82 5.85
C THR A 234 -2.69 15.21 5.35
N ALA A 235 -2.24 15.63 4.17
CA ALA A 235 -2.65 16.88 3.53
C ALA A 235 -3.92 16.74 2.67
N GLY A 236 -4.49 15.53 2.54
CA GLY A 236 -5.68 15.26 1.74
C GLY A 236 -5.41 15.07 0.23
N THR A 237 -4.15 14.98 -0.18
CA THR A 237 -3.79 14.63 -1.57
C THR A 237 -3.74 13.10 -1.75
N GLU A 238 -4.06 12.60 -2.94
CA GLU A 238 -3.94 11.17 -3.24
C GLU A 238 -2.48 10.72 -3.15
N ILE A 239 -2.22 9.53 -2.58
CA ILE A 239 -0.85 8.98 -2.45
C ILE A 239 -0.30 8.59 -3.81
N LEU A 240 -1.13 8.00 -4.67
CA LEU A 240 -0.81 7.67 -6.06
C LEU A 240 -1.43 8.74 -6.97
N ASP A 241 -0.86 9.93 -6.96
CA ASP A 241 -1.31 11.06 -7.78
C ASP A 241 -0.81 10.89 -9.23
N ASN A 242 -1.51 11.56 -10.18
CA ASN A 242 -1.16 11.56 -11.60
C ASN A 242 -0.01 12.54 -11.89
N ASN A 243 1.11 12.40 -11.20
CA ASN A 243 2.29 13.24 -11.31
C ASN A 243 3.57 12.46 -11.66
N GLU A 244 3.43 11.19 -11.99
CA GLU A 244 4.55 10.37 -12.42
C GLU A 244 4.88 10.64 -13.89
N THR A 245 6.16 10.52 -14.23
CA THR A 245 6.63 10.69 -15.61
C THR A 245 6.93 9.34 -16.22
N GLN A 246 6.25 9.04 -17.35
CA GLN A 246 6.53 7.89 -18.18
C GLN A 246 6.84 8.35 -19.61
N GLY A 247 8.07 8.19 -20.03
CA GLY A 247 8.55 8.71 -21.31
C GLY A 247 8.43 10.23 -21.37
N THR A 248 7.62 10.74 -22.31
CA THR A 248 7.35 12.18 -22.48
C THR A 248 6.10 12.66 -21.73
N ASN A 249 5.31 11.74 -21.16
CA ASN A 249 4.09 12.08 -20.44
C ASN A 249 4.38 12.24 -18.93
N SER A 250 4.07 13.41 -18.37
CA SER A 250 4.27 13.75 -16.96
C SER A 250 2.98 13.65 -16.12
N THR A 251 1.90 13.10 -16.66
CA THR A 251 0.60 12.98 -15.98
C THR A 251 0.15 11.52 -15.90
N THR A 252 1.08 10.64 -15.60
CA THR A 252 0.82 9.21 -15.40
C THR A 252 0.79 8.84 -13.92
N THR A 253 0.34 7.63 -13.62
CA THR A 253 0.35 7.04 -12.29
C THR A 253 0.55 5.54 -12.37
N SER A 254 1.06 4.95 -11.30
CA SER A 254 1.32 3.52 -11.21
C SER A 254 0.14 2.76 -10.58
N ILE A 255 -0.03 1.51 -10.97
CA ILE A 255 -0.92 0.53 -10.37
C ILE A 255 -0.05 -0.56 -9.75
N TYR A 256 -0.30 -0.91 -8.49
CA TYR A 256 0.48 -1.90 -7.77
C TYR A 256 -0.33 -3.17 -7.53
N ALA A 257 0.17 -4.33 -7.94
CA ALA A 257 -0.33 -5.63 -7.52
C ALA A 257 0.55 -6.15 -6.39
N VAL A 258 -0.05 -6.38 -5.22
CA VAL A 258 0.66 -6.77 -4.02
C VAL A 258 0.13 -8.11 -3.53
N LYS A 259 1.04 -9.05 -3.27
CA LYS A 259 0.76 -10.30 -2.58
C LYS A 259 1.26 -10.18 -1.15
N PHE A 260 0.39 -10.44 -0.20
CA PHE A 260 0.73 -10.50 1.23
C PHE A 260 1.09 -11.91 1.66
N GLY A 261 1.99 -12.04 2.60
CA GLY A 261 2.39 -13.32 3.17
C GLY A 261 2.70 -13.20 4.65
N SER A 262 2.41 -14.23 5.43
CA SER A 262 2.64 -14.24 6.88
C SER A 262 3.96 -14.87 7.28
N SER A 263 4.65 -15.52 6.32
CA SER A 263 5.92 -16.22 6.54
C SER A 263 6.86 -16.02 5.35
N GLU A 264 8.14 -16.32 5.55
CA GLU A 264 9.15 -16.29 4.47
C GLU A 264 8.79 -17.19 3.29
N GLY A 265 8.18 -18.35 3.58
CA GLY A 265 7.78 -19.31 2.55
C GLY A 265 6.66 -18.82 1.64
N ASP A 266 5.87 -17.84 2.07
CA ASP A 266 4.77 -17.30 1.27
C ASP A 266 5.24 -16.36 0.15
N GLN A 267 6.49 -15.88 0.20
CA GLN A 267 7.07 -14.93 -0.77
C GLN A 267 6.16 -13.72 -1.01
N GLY A 268 5.64 -13.16 0.07
CA GLY A 268 4.71 -12.02 0.07
C GLY A 268 5.20 -10.86 0.93
N VAL A 269 4.54 -9.73 0.80
CA VAL A 269 4.81 -8.57 1.65
C VAL A 269 4.31 -8.82 3.06
N THR A 270 5.18 -8.62 4.04
CA THR A 270 4.92 -8.79 5.47
C THR A 270 5.36 -7.55 6.22
N GLY A 271 4.59 -7.12 7.19
CA GLY A 271 4.98 -6.06 8.12
C GLY A 271 5.82 -6.62 9.26
N LEU A 272 6.92 -5.97 9.60
CA LEU A 272 7.75 -6.33 10.75
C LEU A 272 7.38 -5.47 11.96
N THR A 273 7.24 -6.11 13.12
CA THR A 273 6.94 -5.42 14.38
C THR A 273 7.72 -6.03 15.54
N ASN A 274 7.93 -5.23 16.59
CA ASN A 274 8.47 -5.70 17.86
C ASN A 274 7.56 -5.21 18.98
N GLY A 275 6.65 -6.08 19.44
CA GLY A 275 5.70 -5.77 20.51
C GLY A 275 4.39 -5.10 20.06
N GLY A 276 4.15 -4.94 18.74
CA GLY A 276 2.90 -4.37 18.22
C GLY A 276 2.83 -2.85 18.28
N VAL A 277 1.62 -2.31 18.06
CA VAL A 277 1.32 -0.89 18.21
C VAL A 277 1.16 -0.60 19.71
N GLN A 278 2.00 0.28 20.23
CA GLN A 278 1.97 0.71 21.64
C GLN A 278 1.37 2.11 21.80
#